data_9e1f95d4ba6ee62395ae12fd8b087187
#
_entry.id   9e1f95d4ba6ee62395ae12fd8b087187
#
_cell.length_a   1.000
_cell.length_b   1.000
_cell.length_c   1.000
_cell.angle_alpha   90.00
_cell.angle_beta   90.00
_cell.angle_gamma   90.00
#
_symmetry.space_group_name_H-M   'P 1'
#
loop_
_entity.id
_entity.type
_entity.pdbx_description
1 polymer ?
#
loop_
_entity_poly.entity_id
_entity_poly.type
_entity_poly.pdbx_seq_one_letter_code
_entity_poly.pdbx_strand_id
1 'polypeptide(L)'
;MDILEHRAQWAALCTKPALIPNAVEECLRAVSSVIAWRRQAREAVTLQGVEIPAGAKLLIYSGAANHDPAVFPNGECFDIERDNARRHLSFGYGAHLCLGAPLARLELKVMLEELARRLPHMELVPAQAWTYSANTSFRGPQNLRVRWDATLNPVLADRP
;
A
#
# COMPACT_ATOMS: atom_id res chain seq x y z
N MET A 1 -4.95 -3.74 -4.38
CA MET A 1 -4.74 -4.91 -5.25
C MET A 1 -4.43 -6.14 -4.41
N ASP A 2 -3.36 -6.15 -3.66
CA ASP A 2 -2.94 -7.28 -2.83
C ASP A 2 -4.03 -7.88 -1.94
N ILE A 3 -4.84 -7.07 -1.30
CA ILE A 3 -5.91 -7.58 -0.44
C ILE A 3 -6.88 -8.54 -1.16
N LEU A 4 -7.16 -8.29 -2.44
CA LEU A 4 -8.03 -9.18 -3.23
C LEU A 4 -7.31 -10.44 -3.75
N GLU A 5 -5.98 -10.43 -3.82
CA GLU A 5 -5.17 -11.61 -4.09
C GLU A 5 -5.13 -12.55 -2.87
N HIS A 6 -5.26 -11.98 -1.65
CA HIS A 6 -5.27 -12.71 -0.39
C HIS A 6 -6.70 -12.95 0.11
N ARG A 7 -7.43 -13.85 -0.56
CA ARG A 7 -8.86 -14.10 -0.35
C ARG A 7 -9.27 -14.31 1.12
N ALA A 8 -8.48 -15.02 1.89
CA ALA A 8 -8.76 -15.25 3.31
C ALA A 8 -8.71 -13.95 4.12
N GLN A 9 -7.77 -13.07 3.81
CA GLN A 9 -7.64 -11.77 4.48
C GLN A 9 -8.74 -10.80 4.05
N TRP A 10 -9.14 -10.82 2.79
CA TRP A 10 -10.32 -10.07 2.33
C TRP A 10 -11.59 -10.52 3.08
N ALA A 11 -11.82 -11.83 3.19
CA ALA A 11 -12.96 -12.36 3.93
C ALA A 11 -12.91 -11.98 5.43
N ALA A 12 -11.71 -11.95 6.02
CA ALA A 12 -11.52 -11.47 7.39
C ALA A 12 -11.91 -10.00 7.55
N LEU A 13 -11.54 -9.12 6.60
CA LEU A 13 -11.98 -7.71 6.62
C LEU A 13 -13.50 -7.56 6.52
N CYS A 14 -14.15 -8.36 5.68
CA CYS A 14 -15.61 -8.32 5.52
C CYS A 14 -16.35 -8.70 6.82
N THR A 15 -15.75 -9.58 7.63
CA THR A 15 -16.36 -10.05 8.90
C THR A 15 -15.89 -9.30 10.14
N LYS A 16 -14.69 -8.69 10.08
CA LYS A 16 -14.05 -7.98 11.19
C LYS A 16 -13.58 -6.59 10.75
N PRO A 17 -14.49 -5.60 10.59
CA PRO A 17 -14.12 -4.25 10.14
C PRO A 17 -13.08 -3.53 11.01
N ALA A 18 -12.91 -3.96 12.26
CA ALA A 18 -11.89 -3.43 13.16
C ALA A 18 -10.44 -3.64 12.63
N LEU A 19 -10.23 -4.58 11.71
CA LEU A 19 -8.93 -4.80 11.05
C LEU A 19 -8.62 -3.77 9.95
N ILE A 20 -9.61 -3.05 9.44
CA ILE A 20 -9.45 -2.14 8.29
C ILE A 20 -8.37 -1.07 8.51
N PRO A 21 -8.26 -0.40 9.66
CA PRO A 21 -7.21 0.60 9.85
C PRO A 21 -5.80 0.03 9.68
N ASN A 22 -5.54 -1.18 10.19
CA ASN A 22 -4.24 -1.82 10.03
C ASN A 22 -4.02 -2.38 8.62
N ALA A 23 -5.08 -2.91 8.00
CA ALA A 23 -5.04 -3.35 6.61
C ALA A 23 -4.70 -2.21 5.64
N VAL A 24 -5.15 -0.98 5.91
CA VAL A 24 -4.74 0.21 5.14
C VAL A 24 -3.24 0.42 5.23
N GLU A 25 -2.64 0.34 6.41
CA GLU A 25 -1.19 0.51 6.58
C GLU A 25 -0.41 -0.63 5.88
N GLU A 26 -0.91 -1.86 5.97
CA GLU A 26 -0.28 -3.00 5.28
C GLU A 26 -0.40 -2.89 3.75
N CYS A 27 -1.53 -2.45 3.21
CA CYS A 27 -1.67 -2.15 1.79
C CYS A 27 -0.68 -1.07 1.34
N LEU A 28 -0.51 -0.01 2.13
CA LEU A 28 0.45 1.06 1.87
C LEU A 28 1.90 0.54 1.94
N ARG A 29 2.22 -0.36 2.86
CA ARG A 29 3.54 -0.98 3.00
C ARG A 29 3.85 -1.88 1.81
N ALA A 30 3.01 -2.87 1.57
CA ALA A 30 3.26 -3.94 0.61
C ALA A 30 3.21 -3.43 -0.84
N VAL A 31 2.30 -2.47 -1.13
CA VAL A 31 2.09 -1.94 -2.48
C VAL A 31 2.29 -0.44 -2.48
N SER A 32 3.51 0.00 -2.20
CA SER A 32 3.84 1.42 -2.29
C SER A 32 3.52 1.96 -3.68
N SER A 33 2.53 2.84 -3.79
CA SER A 33 2.26 3.53 -5.06
C SER A 33 3.37 4.52 -5.42
N VAL A 34 4.11 5.00 -4.43
CA VAL A 34 5.32 5.80 -4.61
C VAL A 34 6.52 4.97 -4.20
N ILE A 35 7.28 4.48 -5.18
CA ILE A 35 8.38 3.52 -4.94
C ILE A 35 9.73 4.18 -4.76
N ALA A 36 9.96 5.36 -5.36
CA ALA A 36 11.26 6.00 -5.33
C ALA A 36 11.19 7.52 -5.46
N TRP A 37 12.12 8.20 -4.82
CA TRP A 37 12.34 9.63 -4.95
C TRP A 37 13.79 9.97 -5.25
N ARG A 38 14.00 10.97 -6.10
CA ARG A 38 15.32 11.52 -6.37
C ARG A 38 15.74 12.50 -5.30
N ARG A 39 17.02 12.48 -4.94
CA ARG A 39 17.68 13.44 -4.03
C ARG A 39 19.02 13.83 -4.60
N GLN A 40 19.61 14.87 -4.04
CA GLN A 40 20.98 15.25 -4.29
C GLN A 40 21.68 15.49 -2.95
N ALA A 41 22.87 14.92 -2.77
CA ALA A 41 23.67 15.15 -1.59
C ALA A 41 24.12 16.63 -1.55
N ARG A 42 23.83 17.32 -0.47
CA ARG A 42 24.25 18.73 -0.30
C ARG A 42 25.71 18.86 0.11
N GLU A 43 26.19 17.87 0.84
CA GLU A 43 27.55 17.73 1.33
C GLU A 43 28.00 16.27 1.19
N ALA A 44 29.27 16.01 1.33
CA ALA A 44 29.78 14.64 1.35
C ALA A 44 29.29 13.94 2.63
N VAL A 45 28.86 12.69 2.51
CA VAL A 45 28.35 11.87 3.61
C VAL A 45 28.74 10.41 3.42
N THR A 46 29.02 9.73 4.51
CA THR A 46 29.25 8.29 4.51
C THR A 46 28.03 7.57 5.08
N LEU A 47 27.41 6.69 4.28
CA LEU A 47 26.29 5.86 4.70
C LEU A 47 26.71 4.38 4.65
N GLN A 48 26.69 3.70 5.79
CA GLN A 48 27.05 2.28 5.92
C GLN A 48 28.41 1.94 5.23
N GLY A 49 29.42 2.82 5.41
CA GLY A 49 30.74 2.63 4.83
C GLY A 49 30.88 3.06 3.36
N VAL A 50 29.80 3.50 2.71
CA VAL A 50 29.84 4.03 1.35
C VAL A 50 29.96 5.54 1.38
N GLU A 51 31.03 6.07 0.76
CA GLU A 51 31.23 7.51 0.60
C GLU A 51 30.35 8.06 -0.54
N ILE A 52 29.56 9.07 -0.24
CA ILE A 52 28.69 9.77 -1.17
C ILE A 52 29.20 11.22 -1.26
N PRO A 53 29.77 11.62 -2.40
CA PRO A 53 30.29 12.97 -2.54
C PRO A 53 29.19 14.03 -2.60
N ALA A 54 29.52 15.27 -2.27
CA ALA A 54 28.64 16.41 -2.49
C ALA A 54 28.23 16.50 -3.96
N GLY A 55 26.97 16.82 -4.22
CA GLY A 55 26.40 16.89 -5.57
C GLY A 55 25.96 15.52 -6.16
N ALA A 56 26.27 14.39 -5.51
CA ALA A 56 25.84 13.08 -5.98
C ALA A 56 24.31 12.99 -6.11
N LYS A 57 23.85 12.39 -7.20
CA LYS A 57 22.43 12.10 -7.42
C LYS A 57 22.08 10.79 -6.76
N LEU A 58 21.03 10.78 -5.93
CA LEU A 58 20.56 9.64 -5.17
C LEU A 58 19.16 9.24 -5.61
N LEU A 59 18.88 7.96 -5.61
CA LEU A 59 17.55 7.41 -5.72
C LEU A 59 17.20 6.72 -4.39
N ILE A 60 16.29 7.33 -3.65
CA ILE A 60 15.77 6.75 -2.39
C ILE A 60 14.65 5.80 -2.77
N TYR A 61 14.85 4.50 -2.56
CA TYR A 61 13.92 3.45 -2.96
C TYR A 61 13.07 3.01 -1.77
N SER A 62 12.03 3.78 -1.46
CA SER A 62 11.11 3.51 -0.33
C SER A 62 10.34 2.21 -0.50
N GLY A 63 10.03 1.81 -1.74
CA GLY A 63 9.42 0.52 -2.02
C GLY A 63 10.25 -0.66 -1.52
N ALA A 64 11.57 -0.65 -1.70
CA ALA A 64 12.44 -1.69 -1.15
C ALA A 64 12.54 -1.63 0.38
N ALA A 65 12.63 -0.41 0.94
CA ALA A 65 12.71 -0.23 2.39
C ALA A 65 11.46 -0.77 3.12
N ASN A 66 10.30 -0.78 2.48
CA ASN A 66 9.06 -1.34 3.02
C ASN A 66 9.06 -2.87 3.09
N HIS A 67 10.05 -3.53 2.49
CA HIS A 67 10.25 -4.97 2.52
C HIS A 67 11.56 -5.38 3.23
N ASP A 68 12.27 -4.41 3.83
CA ASP A 68 13.53 -4.68 4.55
C ASP A 68 13.29 -5.65 5.71
N PRO A 69 13.89 -6.84 5.71
CA PRO A 69 13.67 -7.86 6.75
C PRO A 69 14.16 -7.43 8.14
N ALA A 70 15.07 -6.47 8.22
CA ALA A 70 15.53 -5.90 9.50
C ALA A 70 14.43 -5.07 10.19
N VAL A 71 13.44 -4.57 9.40
CA VAL A 71 12.31 -3.77 9.91
C VAL A 71 11.02 -4.56 9.84
N PHE A 72 10.82 -5.30 8.76
CA PHE A 72 9.62 -6.07 8.47
C PHE A 72 9.95 -7.55 8.32
N PRO A 73 10.02 -8.33 9.41
CA PRO A 73 10.18 -9.78 9.31
C PRO A 73 9.13 -10.38 8.38
N ASN A 74 9.57 -11.26 7.46
CA ASN A 74 8.72 -11.79 6.39
C ASN A 74 8.04 -10.68 5.57
N GLY A 75 8.79 -9.63 5.23
CA GLY A 75 8.28 -8.43 4.53
C GLY A 75 7.61 -8.72 3.18
N GLU A 76 7.93 -9.85 2.54
CA GLU A 76 7.29 -10.31 1.31
C GLU A 76 5.86 -10.84 1.51
N CYS A 77 5.52 -11.24 2.75
CA CYS A 77 4.17 -11.68 3.07
C CYS A 77 3.26 -10.49 3.32
N PHE A 78 2.11 -10.48 2.65
CA PHE A 78 1.04 -9.55 2.96
C PHE A 78 0.27 -10.05 4.18
N ASP A 79 0.14 -9.20 5.21
CA ASP A 79 -0.49 -9.57 6.48
C ASP A 79 -1.22 -8.36 7.09
N ILE A 80 -2.56 -8.37 7.02
CA ILE A 80 -3.40 -7.28 7.56
C ILE A 80 -3.37 -7.16 9.08
N GLU A 81 -2.80 -8.13 9.78
CA GLU A 81 -2.60 -8.12 11.23
C GLU A 81 -1.16 -7.80 11.64
N ARG A 82 -0.30 -7.44 10.69
CA ARG A 82 1.11 -7.09 10.94
C ARG A 82 1.23 -5.93 11.94
N ASP A 83 1.83 -6.17 13.08
CA ASP A 83 1.95 -5.19 14.18
C ASP A 83 2.68 -3.91 13.79
N ASN A 84 3.69 -4.01 12.93
CA ASN A 84 4.54 -2.89 12.57
C ASN A 84 4.26 -2.31 11.17
N ALA A 85 3.12 -2.64 10.55
CA ALA A 85 2.75 -2.17 9.21
C ALA A 85 2.91 -0.64 9.07
N ARG A 86 2.54 0.12 10.09
CA ARG A 86 2.59 1.59 10.11
C ARG A 86 4.00 2.19 10.02
N ARG A 87 5.06 1.40 10.17
CA ARG A 87 6.46 1.84 10.03
C ARG A 87 6.91 2.03 8.59
N HIS A 88 6.03 1.79 7.62
CA HIS A 88 6.33 1.93 6.20
C HIS A 88 6.73 3.37 5.83
N LEU A 89 7.51 3.51 4.76
CA LEU A 89 8.01 4.78 4.22
C LEU A 89 7.25 5.26 2.97
N SER A 90 6.04 4.76 2.71
CA SER A 90 5.25 5.09 1.51
C SER A 90 4.86 6.57 1.42
N PHE A 91 4.80 7.25 2.57
CA PHE A 91 4.58 8.68 2.66
C PHE A 91 5.86 9.50 2.86
N GLY A 92 7.03 8.87 2.77
CA GLY A 92 8.31 9.49 3.09
C GLY A 92 8.56 9.60 4.59
N TYR A 93 9.52 10.44 4.96
CA TYR A 93 9.93 10.66 6.35
C TYR A 93 10.52 12.06 6.56
N GLY A 94 10.46 12.57 7.80
CA GLY A 94 11.08 13.83 8.21
C GLY A 94 10.30 15.06 7.78
N ALA A 95 11.02 16.16 7.51
CA ALA A 95 10.43 17.47 7.22
C ALA A 95 9.56 17.50 5.94
N HIS A 96 9.74 16.53 5.06
CA HIS A 96 8.97 16.37 3.82
C HIS A 96 8.00 15.17 3.86
N LEU A 97 7.59 14.73 5.05
CA LEU A 97 6.50 13.77 5.18
C LEU A 97 5.29 14.26 4.38
N CYS A 98 4.66 13.35 3.64
CA CYS A 98 3.54 13.68 2.77
C CYS A 98 2.43 14.41 3.53
N LEU A 99 2.11 15.64 3.11
CA LEU A 99 1.04 16.44 3.71
C LEU A 99 -0.34 15.77 3.56
N GLY A 100 -0.54 15.04 2.46
CA GLY A 100 -1.78 14.33 2.16
C GLY A 100 -1.93 12.97 2.87
N ALA A 101 -0.95 12.53 3.67
CA ALA A 101 -1.00 11.21 4.30
C ALA A 101 -2.25 10.94 5.16
N PRO A 102 -2.77 11.90 5.96
CA PRO A 102 -4.01 11.70 6.70
C PRO A 102 -5.23 11.52 5.77
N LEU A 103 -5.32 12.31 4.71
CA LEU A 103 -6.41 12.21 3.74
C LEU A 103 -6.37 10.87 2.99
N ALA A 104 -5.21 10.47 2.49
CA ALA A 104 -5.05 9.20 1.79
C ALA A 104 -5.44 7.99 2.67
N ARG A 105 -5.08 8.02 3.96
CA ARG A 105 -5.49 7.00 4.93
C ARG A 105 -7.01 6.97 5.13
N LEU A 106 -7.62 8.14 5.22
CA LEU A 106 -9.08 8.25 5.35
C LEU A 106 -9.79 7.72 4.12
N GLU A 107 -9.35 8.10 2.93
CA GLU A 107 -9.92 7.63 1.66
C GLU A 107 -9.80 6.11 1.52
N LEU A 108 -8.62 5.55 1.79
CA LEU A 108 -8.40 4.10 1.75
C LEU A 108 -9.27 3.36 2.78
N LYS A 109 -9.37 3.90 3.99
CA LYS A 109 -10.22 3.34 5.05
C LYS A 109 -11.68 3.30 4.60
N VAL A 110 -12.24 4.43 4.18
CA VAL A 110 -13.64 4.53 3.73
C VAL A 110 -13.88 3.62 2.52
N MET A 111 -12.94 3.58 1.58
CA MET A 111 -13.02 2.69 0.42
C MET A 111 -13.09 1.22 0.84
N LEU A 112 -12.21 0.77 1.72
CA LEU A 112 -12.21 -0.62 2.19
C LEU A 112 -13.47 -0.95 3.00
N GLU A 113 -13.94 -0.03 3.86
CA GLU A 113 -15.19 -0.18 4.61
C GLU A 113 -16.39 -0.37 3.68
N GLU A 114 -16.52 0.50 2.67
CA GLU A 114 -17.64 0.43 1.73
C GLU A 114 -17.55 -0.79 0.81
N LEU A 115 -16.37 -1.14 0.31
CA LEU A 115 -16.19 -2.32 -0.52
C LEU A 115 -16.46 -3.61 0.26
N ALA A 116 -15.93 -3.74 1.47
CA ALA A 116 -16.15 -4.91 2.32
C ALA A 116 -17.65 -5.07 2.69
N ARG A 117 -18.33 -3.95 2.94
CA ARG A 117 -19.74 -3.94 3.30
C ARG A 117 -20.67 -4.23 2.12
N ARG A 118 -20.37 -3.65 0.93
CA ARG A 118 -21.26 -3.72 -0.25
C ARG A 118 -20.96 -4.89 -1.17
N LEU A 119 -19.68 -5.25 -1.29
CA LEU A 119 -19.18 -6.20 -2.27
C LEU A 119 -18.27 -7.26 -1.62
N PRO A 120 -18.73 -7.97 -0.56
CA PRO A 120 -17.89 -8.93 0.18
C PRO A 120 -17.36 -10.07 -0.72
N HIS A 121 -18.10 -10.38 -1.79
CA HIS A 121 -17.76 -11.43 -2.76
C HIS A 121 -16.95 -10.90 -3.95
N MET A 122 -16.55 -9.61 -3.94
CA MET A 122 -15.72 -9.04 -5.00
C MET A 122 -14.39 -9.79 -5.12
N GLU A 123 -13.99 -10.07 -6.35
CA GLU A 123 -12.73 -10.73 -6.67
C GLU A 123 -12.06 -10.14 -7.91
N LEU A 124 -10.78 -10.37 -8.06
CA LEU A 124 -10.06 -10.00 -9.28
C LEU A 124 -10.51 -10.86 -10.46
N VAL A 125 -10.60 -10.24 -11.63
CA VAL A 125 -10.77 -11.02 -12.87
C VAL A 125 -9.52 -11.87 -13.07
N PRO A 126 -9.64 -13.20 -13.20
CA PRO A 126 -8.50 -14.08 -13.41
C PRO A 126 -7.71 -13.74 -14.67
N ALA A 127 -6.41 -14.00 -14.64
CA ALA A 127 -5.50 -13.88 -15.79
C ALA A 127 -5.57 -12.50 -16.51
N GLN A 128 -5.94 -11.43 -15.81
CA GLN A 128 -5.91 -10.10 -16.40
C GLN A 128 -4.46 -9.65 -16.64
N ALA A 129 -4.23 -9.02 -17.80
CA ALA A 129 -2.92 -8.46 -18.12
C ALA A 129 -2.70 -7.18 -17.30
N TRP A 130 -1.57 -7.11 -16.60
CA TRP A 130 -1.16 -5.92 -15.85
C TRP A 130 -0.33 -5.00 -16.73
N THR A 131 -0.81 -3.79 -16.92
CA THR A 131 -0.08 -2.71 -17.56
C THR A 131 0.20 -1.61 -16.56
N TYR A 132 1.43 -1.11 -16.55
CA TYR A 132 1.88 -0.07 -15.62
C TYR A 132 2.27 1.18 -16.39
N SER A 133 2.09 2.34 -15.77
CA SER A 133 2.60 3.60 -16.32
C SER A 133 4.12 3.59 -16.34
N ALA A 134 4.71 4.10 -17.43
CA ALA A 134 6.17 4.29 -17.55
C ALA A 134 6.60 5.45 -16.64
N ASN A 135 6.80 5.17 -15.37
CA ASN A 135 7.19 6.15 -14.36
C ASN A 135 8.18 5.53 -13.37
N THR A 136 9.24 6.29 -13.01
CA THR A 136 10.29 5.81 -12.11
C THR A 136 9.96 6.00 -10.62
N SER A 137 8.96 6.82 -10.30
CA SER A 137 8.59 7.14 -8.92
C SER A 137 7.25 6.54 -8.53
N PHE A 138 6.29 6.52 -9.46
CA PHE A 138 4.95 6.01 -9.21
C PHE A 138 4.75 4.63 -9.85
N ARG A 139 4.16 3.71 -9.08
CA ARG A 139 3.85 2.37 -9.54
C ARG A 139 2.40 2.03 -9.20
N GLY A 140 1.65 1.68 -10.21
CA GLY A 140 0.28 1.20 -10.07
C GLY A 140 -0.22 0.68 -11.41
N PRO A 141 -1.13 -0.30 -11.42
CA PRO A 141 -1.73 -0.76 -12.67
C PRO A 141 -2.60 0.35 -13.26
N GLN A 142 -2.60 0.46 -14.58
CA GLN A 142 -3.47 1.40 -15.30
C GLN A 142 -4.95 1.00 -15.20
N ASN A 143 -5.20 -0.30 -15.09
CA ASN A 143 -6.54 -0.86 -14.94
C ASN A 143 -6.52 -1.96 -13.88
N LEU A 144 -7.56 -2.00 -13.06
CA LEU A 144 -7.84 -3.07 -12.12
C LEU A 144 -9.24 -3.59 -12.43
N ARG A 145 -9.34 -4.79 -13.00
CA ARG A 145 -10.62 -5.41 -13.31
C ARG A 145 -11.05 -6.29 -12.15
N VAL A 146 -12.25 -6.04 -11.66
CA VAL A 146 -12.90 -6.83 -10.62
C VAL A 146 -14.22 -7.37 -11.12
N ARG A 147 -14.70 -8.43 -10.52
CA ARG A 147 -16.02 -8.98 -10.76
C ARG A 147 -16.69 -9.33 -9.43
N TRP A 148 -18.00 -9.36 -9.43
CA TRP A 148 -18.83 -9.79 -8.30
C TRP A 148 -20.17 -10.30 -8.82
N ASP A 149 -20.84 -11.11 -8.02
CA ASP A 149 -22.22 -11.52 -8.28
C ASP A 149 -23.15 -10.60 -7.49
N ALA A 150 -23.99 -9.84 -8.20
CA ALA A 150 -24.90 -8.92 -7.57
C ALA A 150 -25.99 -9.61 -6.73
N THR A 151 -26.30 -10.86 -7.01
CA THR A 151 -27.29 -11.64 -6.24
C THR A 151 -26.79 -12.02 -4.84
N LEU A 152 -25.46 -12.02 -4.66
CA LEU A 152 -24.80 -12.31 -3.38
C LEU A 152 -24.54 -11.04 -2.54
N ASN A 153 -24.85 -9.86 -3.07
CA ASN A 153 -24.66 -8.62 -2.33
C ASN A 153 -25.64 -8.54 -1.15
N PRO A 154 -25.19 -8.11 0.01
CA PRO A 154 -26.07 -7.89 1.14
C PRO A 154 -27.09 -6.77 0.82
N VAL A 155 -28.35 -6.96 1.25
CA VAL A 155 -29.31 -5.89 1.29
C VAL A 155 -28.90 -4.90 2.36
N LEU A 156 -28.52 -3.70 1.94
CA LEU A 156 -28.07 -2.66 2.87
C LEU A 156 -29.27 -1.91 3.40
N ALA A 157 -29.38 -1.79 4.70
CA ALA A 157 -30.26 -0.80 5.30
C ALA A 157 -29.73 0.60 4.97
N ASP A 158 -30.63 1.52 4.66
CA ASP A 158 -30.27 2.92 4.48
C ASP A 158 -29.52 3.40 5.74
N ARG A 159 -28.45 4.15 5.56
CA ARG A 159 -27.81 4.82 6.70
C ARG A 159 -28.78 5.89 7.20
N PRO A 160 -28.98 5.97 8.53
CA PRO A 160 -29.76 7.05 9.11
C PRO A 160 -29.12 8.42 8.85
#